data_1b6f4b50a10c20b24d6c328c74adaba7
#
_entry.id   1b6f4b50a10c20b24d6c328c74adaba7
#
_cell.length_a   1.000
_cell.length_b   1.000
_cell.length_c   1.000
_cell.angle_alpha   90.00
_cell.angle_beta   90.00
_cell.angle_gamma   90.00
#
_symmetry.space_group_name_H-M   'P 1'
#
loop_
_entity.id
_entity.type
_entity.pdbx_description
1 polymer ?
#
loop_
_entity_poly.entity_id
_entity_poly.type
_entity_poly.pdbx_seq_one_letter_code
_entity_poly.pdbx_strand_id
1 'polypeptide(L)'
;MNSIGNISTQVTTFASHGATSAWVLAENFLIIVVLMVVMLGFSYRSGRGGIVSLIVAFYGGYSLYTVFPYTNDIIGAGGSPLVKAIISVIIFAIATFIPYHFIQRLVGGGFGVLSFMPRFVLSFLAATFLLALAYHLFHVSNIYTFPDTINHLFAPDGYFFWWFVAPLIGLIFFVH
;
A
#
# COMPACT_ATOMS: atom_id res chain seq x y z
N MET A 1 -30.91 46.05 1.02
CA MET A 1 -31.23 44.65 1.34
C MET A 1 -30.48 43.61 0.48
N ASN A 2 -29.46 43.99 -0.34
CA ASN A 2 -28.77 43.07 -1.27
C ASN A 2 -27.46 42.46 -0.75
N SER A 3 -26.94 42.90 0.40
CA SER A 3 -25.66 42.42 0.92
C SER A 3 -25.76 41.05 1.61
N ILE A 4 -26.89 40.76 2.27
CA ILE A 4 -27.09 39.50 3.00
C ILE A 4 -27.25 38.31 2.01
N GLY A 5 -27.90 38.52 0.86
CA GLY A 5 -28.04 37.52 -0.19
C GLY A 5 -26.71 37.10 -0.81
N ASN A 6 -25.78 38.04 -0.98
CA ASN A 6 -24.48 37.79 -1.54
C ASN A 6 -23.59 36.98 -0.57
N ILE A 7 -23.69 37.20 0.73
CA ILE A 7 -22.91 36.45 1.73
C ILE A 7 -23.39 35.01 1.82
N SER A 8 -24.71 34.79 1.83
CA SER A 8 -25.25 33.41 1.88
C SER A 8 -24.88 32.60 0.62
N THR A 9 -24.90 33.23 -0.55
CA THR A 9 -24.52 32.59 -1.80
C THR A 9 -23.02 32.27 -1.83
N GLN A 10 -22.17 33.16 -1.33
CA GLN A 10 -20.74 32.91 -1.24
C GLN A 10 -20.44 31.77 -0.25
N VAL A 11 -21.06 31.75 0.92
CA VAL A 11 -20.84 30.69 1.91
C VAL A 11 -21.28 29.32 1.38
N THR A 12 -22.42 29.25 0.68
CA THR A 12 -22.89 28.00 0.06
C THR A 12 -21.94 27.54 -1.08
N THR A 13 -21.42 28.48 -1.86
CA THR A 13 -20.46 28.15 -2.93
C THR A 13 -19.13 27.66 -2.36
N PHE A 14 -18.60 28.31 -1.32
CA PHE A 14 -17.39 27.82 -0.63
C PHE A 14 -17.60 26.45 0.02
N ALA A 15 -18.75 26.23 0.66
CA ALA A 15 -19.07 24.94 1.26
C ALA A 15 -19.21 23.82 0.22
N SER A 16 -19.89 24.10 -0.90
CA SER A 16 -20.03 23.12 -1.99
C SER A 16 -18.71 22.83 -2.70
N HIS A 17 -17.89 23.84 -2.98
CA HIS A 17 -16.56 23.64 -3.54
C HIS A 17 -15.63 22.89 -2.57
N GLY A 18 -15.68 23.20 -1.28
CA GLY A 18 -14.94 22.49 -0.25
C GLY A 18 -15.35 21.01 -0.14
N ALA A 19 -16.63 20.74 -0.14
CA ALA A 19 -17.16 19.38 -0.08
C ALA A 19 -16.82 18.58 -1.35
N THR A 20 -16.93 19.18 -2.54
CA THR A 20 -16.57 18.53 -3.81
C THR A 20 -15.08 18.24 -3.87
N SER A 21 -14.24 19.17 -3.44
CA SER A 21 -12.79 18.98 -3.40
C SER A 21 -12.38 17.89 -2.40
N ALA A 22 -13.01 17.84 -1.22
CA ALA A 22 -12.78 16.81 -0.21
C ALA A 22 -13.22 15.43 -0.71
N TRP A 23 -14.35 15.35 -1.43
CA TRP A 23 -14.83 14.11 -2.02
C TRP A 23 -13.88 13.57 -3.10
N VAL A 24 -13.44 14.43 -4.01
CA VAL A 24 -12.45 14.06 -5.04
C VAL A 24 -11.13 13.60 -4.42
N LEU A 25 -10.66 14.27 -3.36
CA LEU A 25 -9.49 13.82 -2.62
C LEU A 25 -9.72 12.46 -1.95
N ALA A 26 -10.88 12.27 -1.31
CA ALA A 26 -11.21 10.99 -0.69
C ALA A 26 -11.27 9.86 -1.70
N GLU A 27 -11.86 10.08 -2.88
CA GLU A 27 -11.90 9.11 -3.97
C GLU A 27 -10.50 8.80 -4.50
N ASN A 28 -9.66 9.82 -4.69
CA ASN A 28 -8.29 9.66 -5.15
C ASN A 28 -7.41 8.83 -4.21
N PHE A 29 -7.61 8.93 -2.90
CA PHE A 29 -6.81 8.20 -1.91
C PHE A 29 -7.51 6.97 -1.31
N LEU A 30 -8.71 6.63 -1.77
CA LEU A 30 -9.51 5.54 -1.23
C LEU A 30 -8.75 4.22 -1.19
N ILE A 31 -8.01 3.89 -2.24
CA ILE A 31 -7.23 2.64 -2.32
C ILE A 31 -6.17 2.57 -1.22
N ILE A 32 -5.47 3.66 -0.96
CA ILE A 32 -4.45 3.72 0.11
C ILE A 32 -5.13 3.58 1.47
N VAL A 33 -6.27 4.25 1.68
CA VAL A 33 -7.02 4.17 2.93
C VAL A 33 -7.52 2.75 3.18
N VAL A 34 -8.08 2.09 2.17
CA VAL A 34 -8.53 0.69 2.27
C VAL A 34 -7.37 -0.23 2.61
N LEU A 35 -6.25 -0.14 1.88
CA LEU A 35 -5.06 -0.94 2.17
C LEU A 35 -4.52 -0.65 3.57
N MET A 36 -4.50 0.61 4.00
CA MET A 36 -4.07 0.99 5.34
C MET A 36 -4.98 0.39 6.43
N VAL A 37 -6.29 0.40 6.24
CA VAL A 37 -7.25 -0.22 7.18
C VAL A 37 -7.02 -1.73 7.25
N VAL A 38 -6.79 -2.40 6.13
CA VAL A 38 -6.45 -3.83 6.10
C VAL A 38 -5.15 -4.09 6.85
N MET A 39 -4.09 -3.29 6.63
CA MET A 39 -2.81 -3.42 7.32
C MET A 39 -2.93 -3.11 8.82
N LEU A 40 -3.74 -2.12 9.19
CA LEU A 40 -4.06 -1.84 10.60
C LEU A 40 -4.78 -3.03 11.26
N GLY A 41 -5.81 -3.57 10.64
CA GLY A 41 -6.53 -4.75 11.13
C GLY A 41 -5.60 -5.94 11.32
N PHE A 42 -4.71 -6.18 10.35
CA PHE A 42 -3.67 -7.19 10.46
C PHE A 42 -2.71 -6.91 11.63
N SER A 43 -2.27 -5.65 11.80
CA SER A 43 -1.39 -5.24 12.90
C SER A 43 -2.04 -5.40 14.28
N TYR A 44 -3.36 -5.16 14.39
CA TYR A 44 -4.09 -5.40 15.63
C TYR A 44 -4.16 -6.88 15.97
N ARG A 45 -4.39 -7.75 14.98
CA ARG A 45 -4.49 -9.19 15.17
C ARG A 45 -3.14 -9.86 15.41
N SER A 46 -2.10 -9.47 14.67
CA SER A 46 -0.79 -10.14 14.69
C SER A 46 0.22 -9.46 15.63
N GLY A 47 -0.13 -8.29 16.18
CA GLY A 47 0.75 -7.53 17.06
C GLY A 47 1.95 -6.90 16.34
N ARG A 48 2.90 -6.37 17.14
CA ARG A 48 4.12 -5.70 16.66
C ARG A 48 4.97 -6.62 15.78
N GLY A 49 5.24 -7.83 16.24
CA GLY A 49 6.05 -8.80 15.50
C GLY A 49 5.45 -9.13 14.14
N GLY A 50 4.11 -9.23 14.05
CA GLY A 50 3.42 -9.57 12.82
C GLY A 50 3.57 -8.51 11.73
N ILE A 51 3.36 -7.22 12.04
CA ILE A 51 3.50 -6.14 11.03
C ILE A 51 4.95 -5.95 10.59
N VAL A 52 5.91 -6.04 11.52
CA VAL A 52 7.34 -5.99 11.21
C VAL A 52 7.74 -7.16 10.31
N SER A 53 7.33 -8.38 10.68
CA SER A 53 7.58 -9.58 9.87
C SER A 53 6.98 -9.47 8.47
N LEU A 54 5.78 -8.88 8.36
CA LEU A 54 5.11 -8.68 7.06
C LEU A 54 5.89 -7.70 6.17
N ILE A 55 6.31 -6.55 6.72
CA ILE A 55 7.09 -5.58 5.95
C ILE A 55 8.39 -6.21 5.46
N VAL A 56 9.14 -6.90 6.33
CA VAL A 56 10.39 -7.58 5.93
C VAL A 56 10.11 -8.71 4.93
N ALA A 57 8.99 -9.42 5.10
CA ALA A 57 8.58 -10.47 4.17
C ALA A 57 8.24 -9.94 2.77
N PHE A 58 7.75 -8.70 2.63
CA PHE A 58 7.55 -8.08 1.33
C PHE A 58 8.87 -7.91 0.56
N TYR A 59 9.97 -7.55 1.24
CA TYR A 59 11.30 -7.49 0.62
C TYR A 59 11.78 -8.88 0.20
N GLY A 60 11.62 -9.87 1.08
CA GLY A 60 11.93 -11.27 0.75
C GLY A 60 11.09 -11.78 -0.42
N GLY A 61 9.80 -11.50 -0.40
CA GLY A 61 8.87 -11.85 -1.48
C GLY A 61 9.23 -11.17 -2.80
N TYR A 62 9.57 -9.88 -2.76
CA TYR A 62 10.06 -9.15 -3.93
C TYR A 62 11.33 -9.79 -4.52
N SER A 63 12.30 -10.09 -3.66
CA SER A 63 13.54 -10.73 -4.09
C SER A 63 13.30 -12.11 -4.70
N LEU A 64 12.48 -12.94 -4.05
CA LEU A 64 12.14 -14.26 -4.56
C LEU A 64 11.37 -14.19 -5.89
N TYR A 65 10.42 -13.26 -5.99
CA TYR A 65 9.62 -13.06 -7.20
C TYR A 65 10.50 -12.65 -8.40
N THR A 66 11.44 -11.73 -8.19
CA THR A 66 12.31 -11.22 -9.27
C THR A 66 13.38 -12.23 -9.70
N VAL A 67 13.85 -13.06 -8.79
CA VAL A 67 14.89 -14.09 -9.08
C VAL A 67 14.27 -15.39 -9.61
N PHE A 68 12.97 -15.63 -9.39
CA PHE A 68 12.33 -16.87 -9.82
C PHE A 68 12.31 -16.99 -11.35
N PRO A 69 13.03 -17.99 -11.93
CA PRO A 69 13.29 -18.03 -13.37
C PRO A 69 12.05 -18.30 -14.23
N TYR A 70 11.01 -18.92 -13.67
CA TYR A 70 9.80 -19.30 -14.40
C TYR A 70 8.67 -18.26 -14.29
N THR A 71 8.90 -17.13 -13.64
CA THR A 71 7.87 -16.08 -13.45
C THR A 71 7.27 -15.64 -14.78
N ASN A 72 8.11 -15.34 -15.77
CA ASN A 72 7.68 -14.86 -17.08
C ASN A 72 6.92 -15.94 -17.89
N ASP A 73 7.33 -17.19 -17.79
CA ASP A 73 6.69 -18.30 -18.51
C ASP A 73 5.27 -18.56 -17.93
N ILE A 74 5.16 -18.59 -16.60
CA ILE A 74 3.89 -18.81 -15.91
C ILE A 74 2.92 -17.65 -16.17
N ILE A 75 3.39 -16.39 -16.07
CA ILE A 75 2.59 -15.20 -16.34
C ILE A 75 2.23 -15.14 -17.83
N GLY A 76 3.16 -15.48 -18.71
CA GLY A 76 2.97 -15.53 -20.16
C GLY A 76 1.85 -16.50 -20.61
N ALA A 77 1.64 -17.58 -19.86
CA ALA A 77 0.55 -18.51 -20.09
C ALA A 77 -0.86 -17.91 -19.83
N GLY A 78 -0.95 -16.79 -19.09
CA GLY A 78 -2.18 -16.04 -18.89
C GLY A 78 -2.61 -15.32 -20.18
N GLY A 79 -3.80 -15.67 -20.72
CA GLY A 79 -4.29 -15.08 -21.98
C GLY A 79 -4.62 -13.59 -21.89
N SER A 80 -5.27 -13.13 -20.81
CA SER A 80 -5.71 -11.75 -20.63
C SER A 80 -4.84 -10.98 -19.61
N PRO A 81 -4.77 -9.64 -19.70
CA PRO A 81 -4.03 -8.82 -18.73
C PRO A 81 -4.46 -9.07 -17.28
N LEU A 82 -5.74 -9.25 -17.04
CA LEU A 82 -6.30 -9.54 -15.72
C LEU A 82 -5.80 -10.89 -15.17
N VAL A 83 -5.80 -11.93 -16.00
CA VAL A 83 -5.31 -13.27 -15.59
C VAL A 83 -3.81 -13.19 -15.27
N LYS A 84 -3.03 -12.49 -16.09
CA LYS A 84 -1.59 -12.27 -15.84
C LYS A 84 -1.34 -11.60 -14.50
N ALA A 85 -2.09 -10.55 -14.17
CA ALA A 85 -1.96 -9.87 -12.89
C ALA A 85 -2.37 -10.76 -11.70
N ILE A 86 -3.47 -11.52 -11.83
CA ILE A 86 -3.88 -12.46 -10.76
C ILE A 86 -2.78 -13.50 -10.53
N ILE A 87 -2.20 -14.07 -11.58
CA ILE A 87 -1.10 -15.03 -11.47
C ILE A 87 0.10 -14.38 -10.78
N SER A 88 0.47 -13.15 -11.17
CA SER A 88 1.58 -12.41 -10.56
C SER A 88 1.35 -12.18 -9.07
N VAL A 89 0.14 -11.78 -8.67
CA VAL A 89 -0.25 -11.60 -7.25
C VAL A 89 -0.15 -12.92 -6.49
N ILE A 90 -0.59 -14.03 -7.07
CA ILE A 90 -0.53 -15.36 -6.42
C ILE A 90 0.94 -15.78 -6.22
N ILE A 91 1.79 -15.65 -7.24
CA ILE A 91 3.22 -15.97 -7.14
C ILE A 91 3.87 -15.10 -6.06
N PHE A 92 3.60 -13.80 -6.05
CA PHE A 92 4.13 -12.89 -5.05
C PHE A 92 3.63 -13.21 -3.64
N ALA A 93 2.36 -13.56 -3.48
CA ALA A 93 1.79 -13.96 -2.19
C ALA A 93 2.47 -15.22 -1.64
N ILE A 94 2.71 -16.23 -2.47
CA ILE A 94 3.44 -17.46 -2.11
C ILE A 94 4.89 -17.12 -1.74
N ALA A 95 5.56 -16.29 -2.57
CA ALA A 95 6.93 -15.85 -2.33
C ALA A 95 7.08 -15.04 -1.04
N THR A 96 6.05 -14.28 -0.64
CA THR A 96 6.02 -13.51 0.61
C THR A 96 5.67 -14.39 1.81
N PHE A 97 4.83 -15.40 1.64
CA PHE A 97 4.38 -16.27 2.73
C PHE A 97 5.53 -17.04 3.38
N ILE A 98 6.49 -17.51 2.58
CA ILE A 98 7.64 -18.28 3.07
C ILE A 98 8.51 -17.43 4.03
N PRO A 99 9.06 -16.25 3.61
CA PRO A 99 9.84 -15.43 4.52
C PRO A 99 9.01 -14.89 5.69
N TYR A 100 7.71 -14.60 5.50
CA TYR A 100 6.84 -14.18 6.60
C TYR A 100 6.80 -15.19 7.73
N HIS A 101 6.55 -16.46 7.42
CA HIS A 101 6.51 -17.52 8.42
C HIS A 101 7.87 -17.74 9.09
N PHE A 102 8.94 -17.65 8.33
CA PHE A 102 10.30 -17.79 8.86
C PHE A 102 10.63 -16.66 9.84
N ILE A 103 10.42 -15.42 9.41
CA ILE A 103 10.71 -14.22 10.22
C ILE A 103 9.81 -14.17 11.46
N GLN A 104 8.53 -14.51 11.33
CA GLN A 104 7.61 -14.54 12.45
C GLN A 104 8.04 -15.52 13.56
N ARG A 105 8.64 -16.66 13.19
CA ARG A 105 9.20 -17.61 14.17
C ARG A 105 10.43 -17.05 14.87
N LEU A 106 11.26 -16.27 14.18
CA LEU A 106 12.46 -15.64 14.76
C LEU A 106 12.10 -14.47 15.68
N VAL A 107 11.10 -13.68 15.28
CA VAL A 107 10.72 -12.41 15.93
C VAL A 107 9.59 -12.60 16.95
N GLY A 108 8.86 -13.70 16.86
CA GLY A 108 7.55 -13.91 17.51
C GLY A 108 7.53 -14.01 19.04
N GLY A 109 8.64 -13.83 19.75
CA GLY A 109 8.68 -13.96 21.23
C GLY A 109 9.02 -12.69 22.01
N GLY A 110 9.39 -11.58 21.39
CA GLY A 110 10.07 -10.50 22.10
C GLY A 110 9.51 -9.09 22.00
N PHE A 111 8.54 -8.83 21.18
CA PHE A 111 8.06 -7.45 20.97
C PHE A 111 6.79 -7.18 21.80
N GLY A 112 6.91 -6.22 22.72
CA GLY A 112 5.79 -5.70 23.49
C GLY A 112 4.68 -5.08 22.61
N VAL A 113 3.62 -4.60 23.25
CA VAL A 113 2.50 -3.96 22.54
C VAL A 113 2.97 -2.65 21.92
N LEU A 114 2.82 -2.50 20.60
CA LEU A 114 3.05 -1.22 19.92
C LEU A 114 2.05 -0.17 20.43
N SER A 115 2.56 1.01 20.72
CA SER A 115 1.76 2.21 20.87
C SER A 115 0.94 2.47 19.59
N PHE A 116 -0.13 3.24 19.66
CA PHE A 116 -1.00 3.50 18.51
C PHE A 116 -0.24 4.15 17.34
N MET A 117 0.61 5.15 17.62
CA MET A 117 1.35 5.91 16.60
C MET A 117 2.30 5.05 15.75
N PRO A 118 3.23 4.28 16.33
CA PRO A 118 4.09 3.40 15.53
C PRO A 118 3.29 2.38 14.70
N ARG A 119 2.20 1.85 15.26
CA ARG A 119 1.32 0.92 14.55
C ARG A 119 0.69 1.56 13.32
N PHE A 120 0.16 2.77 13.46
CA PHE A 120 -0.43 3.53 12.37
C PHE A 120 0.58 3.81 11.25
N VAL A 121 1.76 4.32 11.63
CA VAL A 121 2.83 4.64 10.67
C VAL A 121 3.32 3.40 9.93
N LEU A 122 3.59 2.29 10.63
CA LEU A 122 4.03 1.05 10.00
C LEU A 122 2.96 0.45 9.08
N SER A 123 1.68 0.54 9.46
CA SER A 123 0.58 0.09 8.61
C SER A 123 0.44 0.94 7.34
N PHE A 124 0.61 2.26 7.46
CA PHE A 124 0.63 3.17 6.32
C PHE A 124 1.81 2.86 5.38
N LEU A 125 3.02 2.68 5.93
CA LEU A 125 4.20 2.33 5.15
C LEU A 125 4.06 0.96 4.46
N ALA A 126 3.48 -0.03 5.14
CA ALA A 126 3.18 -1.33 4.55
C ALA A 126 2.18 -1.23 3.39
N ALA A 127 1.13 -0.42 3.56
CA ALA A 127 0.10 -0.21 2.55
C ALA A 127 0.65 0.49 1.29
N THR A 128 1.41 1.59 1.48
CA THR A 128 2.03 2.32 0.37
C THR A 128 3.10 1.49 -0.34
N PHE A 129 3.87 0.71 0.39
CA PHE A 129 4.84 -0.21 -0.18
C PHE A 129 4.17 -1.31 -1.01
N LEU A 130 3.11 -1.92 -0.50
CA LEU A 130 2.35 -2.91 -1.24
C LEU A 130 1.75 -2.32 -2.53
N LEU A 131 1.26 -1.07 -2.48
CA LEU A 131 0.75 -0.38 -3.65
C LEU A 131 1.86 -0.10 -4.67
N ALA A 132 3.05 0.34 -4.23
CA ALA A 132 4.20 0.53 -5.11
C ALA A 132 4.63 -0.78 -5.79
N LEU A 133 4.66 -1.89 -5.04
CA LEU A 133 4.91 -3.22 -5.59
C LEU A 133 3.82 -3.62 -6.61
N ALA A 134 2.55 -3.29 -6.33
CA ALA A 134 1.46 -3.59 -7.24
C ALA A 134 1.64 -2.90 -8.61
N TYR A 135 2.08 -1.65 -8.62
CA TYR A 135 2.36 -0.92 -9.86
C TYR A 135 3.52 -1.54 -10.66
N HIS A 136 4.61 -1.90 -9.98
CA HIS A 136 5.84 -2.32 -10.65
C HIS A 136 5.90 -3.83 -10.97
N LEU A 137 5.32 -4.68 -10.12
CA LEU A 137 5.31 -6.12 -10.34
C LEU A 137 4.09 -6.61 -11.11
N PHE A 138 2.90 -6.11 -10.78
CA PHE A 138 1.65 -6.67 -11.30
C PHE A 138 1.07 -5.84 -12.44
N HIS A 139 1.69 -4.69 -12.78
CA HIS A 139 1.24 -3.80 -13.85
C HIS A 139 -0.26 -3.50 -13.74
N VAL A 140 -0.71 -3.20 -12.51
CA VAL A 140 -2.14 -2.98 -12.22
C VAL A 140 -2.75 -1.83 -13.03
N SER A 141 -1.93 -0.88 -13.50
CA SER A 141 -2.34 0.20 -14.40
C SER A 141 -2.92 -0.29 -15.73
N ASN A 142 -2.58 -1.50 -16.17
CA ASN A 142 -3.12 -2.10 -17.39
C ASN A 142 -4.53 -2.68 -17.20
N ILE A 143 -4.99 -2.79 -15.97
CA ILE A 143 -6.26 -3.44 -15.60
C ILE A 143 -7.26 -2.43 -15.08
N TYR A 144 -6.77 -1.47 -14.29
CA TYR A 144 -7.58 -0.46 -13.65
C TYR A 144 -6.96 0.92 -13.81
N THR A 145 -7.77 1.88 -14.25
CA THR A 145 -7.34 3.28 -14.38
C THR A 145 -7.44 3.94 -13.01
N PHE A 146 -6.31 4.09 -12.36
CA PHE A 146 -6.23 4.82 -11.09
C PHE A 146 -6.35 6.32 -11.32
N PRO A 147 -6.79 7.07 -10.29
CA PRO A 147 -6.76 8.54 -10.33
C PRO A 147 -5.35 9.07 -10.62
N ASP A 148 -5.26 10.20 -11.34
CA ASP A 148 -3.99 10.79 -11.77
C ASP A 148 -3.02 11.02 -10.60
N THR A 149 -3.53 11.40 -9.42
CA THR A 149 -2.73 11.60 -8.22
C THR A 149 -1.98 10.34 -7.81
N ILE A 150 -2.63 9.17 -7.84
CA ILE A 150 -2.02 7.88 -7.52
C ILE A 150 -1.01 7.49 -8.60
N ASN A 151 -1.38 7.65 -9.88
CA ASN A 151 -0.47 7.37 -10.98
C ASN A 151 0.81 8.21 -10.90
N HIS A 152 0.70 9.52 -10.60
CA HIS A 152 1.87 10.38 -10.42
C HIS A 152 2.78 9.98 -9.26
N LEU A 153 2.22 9.41 -8.19
CA LEU A 153 2.98 9.02 -7.00
C LEU A 153 3.63 7.64 -7.11
N PHE A 154 3.00 6.70 -7.82
CA PHE A 154 3.41 5.29 -7.79
C PHE A 154 3.88 4.73 -9.13
N ALA A 155 3.49 5.33 -10.28
CA ALA A 155 3.88 4.84 -11.59
C ALA A 155 5.34 5.17 -11.98
N PRO A 156 5.93 6.35 -11.64
CA PRO A 156 7.28 6.67 -12.07
C PRO A 156 8.35 5.81 -11.35
N ASP A 157 9.27 5.21 -12.09
CA ASP A 157 10.37 4.39 -11.57
C ASP A 157 11.24 5.13 -10.55
N GLY A 158 11.42 6.44 -10.71
CA GLY A 158 12.19 7.27 -9.79
C GLY A 158 11.58 7.36 -8.38
N TYR A 159 10.26 7.27 -8.26
CA TYR A 159 9.59 7.28 -6.95
C TYR A 159 9.53 5.89 -6.33
N PHE A 160 9.61 4.80 -7.10
CA PHE A 160 9.63 3.45 -6.59
C PHE A 160 10.74 3.23 -5.57
N PHE A 161 11.95 3.75 -5.85
CA PHE A 161 13.06 3.68 -4.89
C PHE A 161 12.70 4.26 -3.53
N TRP A 162 12.05 5.41 -3.48
CA TRP A 162 11.66 6.04 -2.21
C TRP A 162 10.59 5.24 -1.48
N TRP A 163 9.59 4.72 -2.19
CA TRP A 163 8.58 3.83 -1.61
C TRP A 163 9.17 2.51 -1.13
N PHE A 164 10.22 2.05 -1.78
CA PHE A 164 10.97 0.86 -1.38
C PHE A 164 11.81 1.11 -0.12
N VAL A 165 12.43 2.27 0.04
CA VAL A 165 13.31 2.59 1.19
C VAL A 165 12.51 3.06 2.40
N ALA A 166 11.39 3.77 2.21
CA ALA A 166 10.61 4.36 3.30
C ALA A 166 10.21 3.36 4.41
N PRO A 167 9.72 2.13 4.12
CA PRO A 167 9.40 1.17 5.17
C PRO A 167 10.63 0.71 5.97
N LEU A 168 11.81 0.60 5.34
CA LEU A 168 13.05 0.26 6.06
C LEU A 168 13.42 1.34 7.07
N ILE A 169 13.33 2.61 6.65
CA ILE A 169 13.54 3.75 7.54
C ILE A 169 12.52 3.71 8.67
N GLY A 170 11.25 3.48 8.36
CA GLY A 170 10.20 3.33 9.36
C GLY A 170 10.48 2.21 10.37
N LEU A 171 10.97 1.06 9.91
CA LEU A 171 11.36 -0.04 10.80
C LEU A 171 12.48 0.37 11.76
N ILE A 172 13.50 1.09 11.28
CA ILE A 172 14.61 1.56 12.12
C ILE A 172 14.11 2.48 13.24
N PHE A 173 13.20 3.41 12.93
CA PHE A 173 12.71 4.40 13.90
C PHE A 173 11.67 3.85 14.87
N PHE A 174 10.83 2.92 14.43
CA PHE A 174 9.66 2.48 15.22
C PHE A 174 9.79 1.08 15.81
N VAL A 175 10.88 0.36 15.55
CA VAL A 175 11.10 -1.00 16.07
C VAL A 175 12.02 -1.01 17.31
N HIS A 176 12.49 0.15 17.73
CA HIS A 176 13.28 0.28 19.00
C HIS A 176 12.38 0.22 20.23
#